data_6a2a2bf8ff040b83f1effe48d2dc8caf
#
_entry.id   6a2a2bf8ff040b83f1effe48d2dc8caf
#
_cell.length_a   1.000
_cell.length_b   1.000
_cell.length_c   1.000
_cell.angle_alpha   90.00
_cell.angle_beta   90.00
_cell.angle_gamma   90.00
#
_symmetry.space_group_name_H-M   'P 1'
#
loop_
_entity.id
_entity.type
_entity.pdbx_description
1 polymer ?
#
loop_
_entity_poly.entity_id
_entity_poly.type
_entity_poly.pdbx_seq_one_letter_code
_entity_poly.pdbx_strand_id
1 'polypeptide(L)'
;LPALANIFETSIDLLVGMDTIRAEETRYNIHKKAVEYQRKGDYDSAEKTYREALLIYPNKPGMILGLASTLALKGNTDEAIELMERGLPISINEKQKSTMRATLCFLYLKAGYEDKANRLASELPHTRESREVIQPLIQRGLSEIEINENIKNILLGDGKGIW
;
A
#
# COMPACT_ATOMS: atom_id res chain seq x y z
N LEU A 1 42.31 14.81 23.24
CA LEU A 1 40.91 14.50 23.52
C LEU A 1 39.94 14.76 22.36
N PRO A 2 40.04 15.84 21.52
CA PRO A 2 39.15 16.07 20.39
C PRO A 2 39.18 14.96 19.33
N ALA A 3 40.35 14.35 19.08
CA ALA A 3 40.51 13.28 18.10
C ALA A 3 39.77 11.99 18.48
N LEU A 4 39.70 11.67 19.78
CA LEU A 4 38.96 10.51 20.28
C LEU A 4 37.46 10.74 20.17
N ALA A 5 36.97 11.96 20.49
CA ALA A 5 35.57 12.31 20.33
C ALA A 5 35.07 12.16 18.88
N ASN A 6 35.86 12.65 17.91
CA ASN A 6 35.54 12.49 16.49
C ASN A 6 35.53 11.01 16.04
N ILE A 7 36.42 10.17 16.57
CA ILE A 7 36.42 8.73 16.26
C ILE A 7 35.18 8.05 16.81
N PHE A 8 34.77 8.39 18.04
CA PHE A 8 33.55 7.81 18.66
C PHE A 8 32.28 8.30 17.98
N GLU A 9 32.17 9.58 17.63
CA GLU A 9 31.02 10.12 16.88
C GLU A 9 30.92 9.46 15.51
N THR A 10 32.02 9.35 14.76
CA THR A 10 32.02 8.65 13.46
C THR A 10 31.66 7.17 13.59
N SER A 11 32.10 6.50 14.68
CA SER A 11 31.75 5.10 14.93
C SER A 11 30.28 4.92 15.28
N ILE A 12 29.69 5.84 16.07
CA ILE A 12 28.28 5.82 16.43
C ILE A 12 27.42 6.08 15.19
N ASP A 13 27.75 7.09 14.38
CA ASP A 13 27.03 7.39 13.15
C ASP A 13 27.08 6.21 12.17
N LEU A 14 28.23 5.53 12.07
CA LEU A 14 28.37 4.32 11.25
C LEU A 14 27.48 3.18 11.76
N LEU A 15 27.45 2.94 13.08
CA LEU A 15 26.62 1.91 13.70
C LEU A 15 25.12 2.20 13.51
N VAL A 16 24.70 3.44 13.75
CA VAL A 16 23.32 3.89 13.53
C VAL A 16 22.92 3.74 12.06
N GLY A 17 23.82 4.10 11.15
CA GLY A 17 23.63 3.91 9.72
C GLY A 17 23.48 2.44 9.32
N MET A 18 24.32 1.55 9.88
CA MET A 18 24.24 0.11 9.64
C MET A 18 22.92 -0.50 10.19
N ASP A 19 22.47 -0.07 11.36
CA ASP A 19 21.18 -0.52 11.92
C ASP A 19 19.99 -0.07 11.07
N THR A 20 20.06 1.14 10.54
CA THR A 20 19.05 1.66 9.62
C THR A 20 19.02 0.85 8.33
N ILE A 21 20.17 0.55 7.74
CA ILE A 21 20.28 -0.26 6.51
C ILE A 21 19.74 -1.67 6.74
N ARG A 22 20.09 -2.32 7.84
CA ARG A 22 19.58 -3.65 8.21
C ARG A 22 18.08 -3.65 8.41
N ALA A 23 17.54 -2.62 9.06
CA ALA A 23 16.09 -2.48 9.26
C ALA A 23 15.36 -2.28 7.92
N GLU A 24 15.92 -1.52 6.99
CA GLU A 24 15.37 -1.35 5.64
C GLU A 24 15.40 -2.66 4.85
N GLU A 25 16.52 -3.39 4.87
CA GLU A 25 16.66 -4.69 4.23
C GLU A 25 15.68 -5.72 4.80
N THR A 26 15.52 -5.75 6.12
CA THR A 26 14.54 -6.62 6.77
C THR A 26 13.12 -6.30 6.32
N ARG A 27 12.74 -5.02 6.27
CA ARG A 27 11.42 -4.59 5.78
C ARG A 27 11.22 -4.97 4.32
N TYR A 28 12.23 -4.77 3.47
CA TYR A 28 12.17 -5.16 2.07
C TYR A 28 11.94 -6.67 1.92
N ASN A 29 12.66 -7.50 2.65
CA ASN A 29 12.53 -8.95 2.61
C ASN A 29 11.17 -9.43 3.08
N ILE A 30 10.61 -8.84 4.15
CA ILE A 30 9.25 -9.11 4.62
C ILE A 30 8.23 -8.77 3.53
N HIS A 31 8.33 -7.59 2.94
CA HIS A 31 7.43 -7.15 1.88
C HIS A 31 7.52 -8.07 0.66
N LYS A 32 8.72 -8.38 0.20
CA LYS A 32 8.95 -9.29 -0.92
C LYS A 32 8.29 -10.66 -0.70
N LYS A 33 8.50 -11.24 0.49
CA LYS A 33 7.90 -12.53 0.87
C LYS A 33 6.37 -12.47 0.86
N ALA A 34 5.79 -11.43 1.43
CA ALA A 34 4.34 -11.26 1.45
C ALA A 34 3.75 -11.08 0.05
N VAL A 35 4.41 -10.32 -0.84
CA VAL A 35 4.00 -10.18 -2.25
C VAL A 35 4.09 -11.51 -3.00
N GLU A 36 5.07 -12.35 -2.71
CA GLU A 36 5.16 -13.70 -3.29
C GLU A 36 3.96 -14.57 -2.88
N TYR A 37 3.52 -14.49 -1.62
CA TYR A 37 2.30 -15.16 -1.17
C TYR A 37 1.05 -14.62 -1.88
N GLN A 38 0.91 -13.30 -2.01
CA GLN A 38 -0.21 -12.69 -2.74
C GLN A 38 -0.27 -13.17 -4.20
N ARG A 39 0.87 -13.24 -4.89
CA ARG A 39 0.95 -13.71 -6.29
C ARG A 39 0.57 -15.17 -6.45
N LYS A 40 0.83 -15.99 -5.43
CA LYS A 40 0.43 -17.42 -5.39
C LYS A 40 -1.02 -17.61 -4.96
N GLY A 41 -1.73 -16.53 -4.57
CA GLY A 41 -3.09 -16.60 -4.02
C GLY A 41 -3.15 -17.05 -2.56
N ASP A 42 -2.00 -17.21 -1.90
CA ASP A 42 -1.91 -17.54 -0.47
C ASP A 42 -2.05 -16.26 0.37
N TYR A 43 -3.27 -15.72 0.37
CA TYR A 43 -3.58 -14.49 1.09
C TYR A 43 -3.51 -14.64 2.61
N ASP A 44 -3.70 -15.83 3.15
CA ASP A 44 -3.59 -16.07 4.59
C ASP A 44 -2.16 -15.92 5.09
N SER A 45 -1.19 -16.50 4.38
CA SER A 45 0.23 -16.33 4.68
C SER A 45 0.71 -14.90 4.46
N ALA A 46 0.19 -14.22 3.43
CA ALA A 46 0.50 -12.80 3.19
C ALA A 46 -0.03 -11.91 4.32
N GLU A 47 -1.28 -12.10 4.73
CA GLU A 47 -1.90 -11.38 5.84
C GLU A 47 -1.13 -11.56 7.14
N LYS A 48 -0.83 -12.81 7.50
CA LYS A 48 -0.04 -13.13 8.68
C LYS A 48 1.30 -12.41 8.68
N THR A 49 2.01 -12.46 7.54
CA THR A 49 3.31 -11.81 7.38
C THR A 49 3.23 -10.29 7.59
N TYR A 50 2.22 -9.62 7.03
CA TYR A 50 2.04 -8.18 7.21
C TYR A 50 1.56 -7.80 8.62
N ARG A 51 0.70 -8.61 9.27
CA ARG A 51 0.27 -8.37 10.65
C ARG A 51 1.46 -8.47 11.61
N GLU A 52 2.30 -9.49 11.47
CA GLU A 52 3.55 -9.62 12.25
C GLU A 52 4.50 -8.44 12.01
N ALA A 53 4.64 -7.99 10.76
CA ALA A 53 5.45 -6.82 10.44
C ALA A 53 4.92 -5.54 11.10
N LEU A 54 3.61 -5.35 11.17
CA LEU A 54 2.99 -4.18 11.77
C LEU A 54 3.09 -4.15 13.30
N LEU A 55 3.34 -5.29 13.96
CA LEU A 55 3.69 -5.31 15.38
C LEU A 55 5.05 -4.64 15.63
N ILE A 56 5.98 -4.79 14.68
CA ILE A 56 7.33 -4.21 14.77
C ILE A 56 7.36 -2.79 14.19
N TYR A 57 6.62 -2.55 13.12
CA TYR A 57 6.61 -1.30 12.35
C TYR A 57 5.19 -0.72 12.22
N PRO A 58 4.52 -0.30 13.30
CA PRO A 58 3.08 -0.01 13.32
C PRO A 58 2.63 1.14 12.40
N ASN A 59 3.52 2.09 12.10
CA ASN A 59 3.22 3.28 11.30
C ASN A 59 3.99 3.32 9.96
N LYS A 60 4.36 2.16 9.41
CA LYS A 60 5.00 2.09 8.09
C LYS A 60 3.96 1.99 6.98
N PRO A 61 3.77 3.05 6.16
CA PRO A 61 2.71 3.09 5.13
C PRO A 61 2.78 1.92 4.16
N GLY A 62 3.99 1.47 3.78
CA GLY A 62 4.15 0.32 2.88
C GLY A 62 3.64 -1.00 3.47
N MET A 63 3.77 -1.22 4.78
CA MET A 63 3.23 -2.40 5.45
C MET A 63 1.71 -2.31 5.62
N ILE A 64 1.21 -1.11 5.93
CA ILE A 64 -0.24 -0.84 6.00
C ILE A 64 -0.88 -1.08 4.62
N LEU A 65 -0.30 -0.54 3.56
CA LEU A 65 -0.77 -0.77 2.19
C LEU A 65 -0.72 -2.27 1.84
N GLY A 66 0.36 -2.96 2.20
CA GLY A 66 0.51 -4.41 1.95
C GLY A 66 -0.58 -5.24 2.63
N LEU A 67 -0.87 -4.97 3.92
CA LEU A 67 -1.96 -5.64 4.63
C LEU A 67 -3.32 -5.29 4.02
N ALA A 68 -3.59 -4.01 3.81
CA ALA A 68 -4.85 -3.55 3.23
C ALA A 68 -5.09 -4.15 1.84
N SER A 69 -4.04 -4.25 1.01
CA SER A 69 -4.09 -4.90 -0.30
C SER A 69 -4.43 -6.38 -0.19
N THR A 70 -3.80 -7.08 0.76
CA THR A 70 -4.09 -8.51 1.02
C THR A 70 -5.54 -8.72 1.43
N LEU A 71 -6.05 -7.88 2.33
CA LEU A 71 -7.43 -7.95 2.80
C LEU A 71 -8.43 -7.62 1.69
N ALA A 72 -8.13 -6.63 0.85
CA ALA A 72 -8.93 -6.31 -0.33
C ALA A 72 -9.03 -7.51 -1.29
N LEU A 73 -7.92 -8.21 -1.54
CA LEU A 73 -7.87 -9.41 -2.38
C LEU A 73 -8.60 -10.61 -1.76
N LYS A 74 -8.66 -10.69 -0.42
CA LYS A 74 -9.46 -11.68 0.31
C LYS A 74 -10.95 -11.36 0.31
N GLY A 75 -11.33 -10.12 0.00
CA GLY A 75 -12.70 -9.64 0.08
C GLY A 75 -13.09 -9.01 1.42
N ASN A 76 -12.14 -8.84 2.34
CA ASN A 76 -12.34 -8.14 3.62
C ASN A 76 -12.33 -6.63 3.38
N THR A 77 -13.41 -6.13 2.78
CA THR A 77 -13.52 -4.76 2.26
C THR A 77 -13.42 -3.71 3.35
N ASP A 78 -14.14 -3.89 4.46
CA ASP A 78 -14.22 -2.88 5.52
C ASP A 78 -12.86 -2.66 6.20
N GLU A 79 -12.18 -3.72 6.61
CA GLU A 79 -10.85 -3.61 7.23
C GLU A 79 -9.80 -3.06 6.24
N ALA A 80 -9.92 -3.39 4.96
CA ALA A 80 -9.05 -2.83 3.92
C ALA A 80 -9.25 -1.32 3.76
N ILE A 81 -10.49 -0.83 3.81
CA ILE A 81 -10.81 0.60 3.79
C ILE A 81 -10.19 1.30 4.99
N GLU A 82 -10.45 0.81 6.21
CA GLU A 82 -9.92 1.41 7.45
C GLU A 82 -8.39 1.53 7.43
N LEU A 83 -7.71 0.47 6.99
CA LEU A 83 -6.25 0.48 6.89
C LEU A 83 -5.74 1.47 5.85
N MET A 84 -6.38 1.56 4.69
CA MET A 84 -5.96 2.52 3.66
C MET A 84 -6.25 3.96 4.06
N GLU A 85 -7.41 4.24 4.67
CA GLU A 85 -7.74 5.56 5.24
C GLU A 85 -6.70 5.98 6.31
N ARG A 86 -6.24 5.04 7.14
CA ARG A 86 -5.18 5.29 8.13
C ARG A 86 -3.81 5.49 7.50
N GLY A 87 -3.49 4.72 6.46
CA GLY A 87 -2.19 4.75 5.80
C GLY A 87 -1.97 5.95 4.88
N LEU A 88 -3.03 6.44 4.27
CA LEU A 88 -2.97 7.50 3.26
C LEU A 88 -2.35 8.81 3.79
N PRO A 89 -2.77 9.38 4.94
CA PRO A 89 -2.23 10.64 5.44
C PRO A 89 -0.78 10.54 5.92
N ILE A 90 -0.33 9.37 6.36
CA ILE A 90 1.05 9.17 6.84
C ILE A 90 2.02 8.72 5.74
N SER A 91 1.52 8.42 4.55
CA SER A 91 2.37 8.08 3.41
C SER A 91 3.01 9.34 2.83
N ILE A 92 4.33 9.31 2.64
CA ILE A 92 5.09 10.36 1.97
C ILE A 92 5.39 10.01 0.51
N ASN A 93 5.20 8.76 0.12
CA ASN A 93 5.48 8.27 -1.22
C ASN A 93 4.24 8.46 -2.11
N GLU A 94 4.35 9.30 -3.13
CA GLU A 94 3.21 9.62 -4.00
C GLU A 94 2.68 8.41 -4.78
N LYS A 95 3.54 7.47 -5.14
CA LYS A 95 3.10 6.21 -5.77
C LYS A 95 2.22 5.39 -4.81
N GLN A 96 2.62 5.27 -3.55
CA GLN A 96 1.80 4.59 -2.54
C GLN A 96 0.47 5.31 -2.31
N LYS A 97 0.47 6.64 -2.20
CA LYS A 97 -0.76 7.43 -2.08
C LYS A 97 -1.69 7.21 -3.27
N SER A 98 -1.16 7.24 -4.49
CA SER A 98 -1.95 7.01 -5.70
C SER A 98 -2.55 5.60 -5.71
N THR A 99 -1.77 4.58 -5.36
CA THR A 99 -2.28 3.20 -5.23
C THR A 99 -3.38 3.10 -4.18
N MET A 100 -3.19 3.70 -2.99
CA MET A 100 -4.21 3.70 -1.93
C MET A 100 -5.49 4.40 -2.39
N ARG A 101 -5.39 5.59 -2.98
CA ARG A 101 -6.56 6.34 -3.48
C ARG A 101 -7.32 5.56 -4.55
N ALA A 102 -6.61 5.03 -5.55
CA ALA A 102 -7.22 4.27 -6.62
C ALA A 102 -7.93 3.01 -6.09
N THR A 103 -7.28 2.27 -5.19
CA THR A 103 -7.87 1.09 -4.57
C THR A 103 -9.09 1.46 -3.71
N LEU A 104 -9.00 2.54 -2.92
CA LEU A 104 -10.11 3.03 -2.11
C LEU A 104 -11.33 3.41 -2.95
N CYS A 105 -11.16 3.98 -4.15
CA CYS A 105 -12.28 4.26 -5.05
C CYS A 105 -13.11 3.00 -5.32
N PHE A 106 -12.45 1.90 -5.66
CA PHE A 106 -13.15 0.63 -5.92
C PHE A 106 -13.66 -0.05 -4.65
N LEU A 107 -12.96 0.04 -3.54
CA LEU A 107 -13.44 -0.49 -2.25
C LEU A 107 -14.67 0.26 -1.76
N TYR A 108 -14.72 1.58 -1.92
CA TYR A 108 -15.91 2.37 -1.61
C TYR A 108 -17.11 2.00 -2.49
N LEU A 109 -16.89 1.78 -3.81
CA LEU A 109 -17.96 1.28 -4.68
C LEU A 109 -18.46 -0.08 -4.20
N LYS A 110 -17.54 -0.99 -3.86
CA LYS A 110 -17.88 -2.33 -3.36
C LYS A 110 -18.68 -2.28 -2.05
N ALA A 111 -18.39 -1.30 -1.20
CA ALA A 111 -19.11 -1.07 0.06
C ALA A 111 -20.39 -0.23 -0.11
N GLY A 112 -20.73 0.21 -1.33
CA GLY A 112 -21.91 1.04 -1.60
C GLY A 112 -21.73 2.53 -1.27
N TYR A 113 -20.49 3.00 -1.07
CA TYR A 113 -20.19 4.41 -0.75
C TYR A 113 -19.87 5.20 -2.03
N GLU A 114 -20.82 5.29 -2.96
CA GLU A 114 -20.64 5.91 -4.28
C GLU A 114 -20.15 7.37 -4.19
N ASP A 115 -20.73 8.17 -3.28
CA ASP A 115 -20.32 9.57 -3.09
C ASP A 115 -18.85 9.70 -2.65
N LYS A 116 -18.39 8.82 -1.76
CA LYS A 116 -16.99 8.78 -1.34
C LYS A 116 -16.07 8.38 -2.52
N ALA A 117 -16.48 7.38 -3.29
CA ALA A 117 -15.74 6.93 -4.47
C ALA A 117 -15.60 8.05 -5.51
N ASN A 118 -16.68 8.74 -5.85
CA ASN A 118 -16.69 9.86 -6.80
C ASN A 118 -15.82 11.03 -6.32
N ARG A 119 -15.93 11.40 -5.04
CA ARG A 119 -15.10 12.47 -4.45
C ARG A 119 -13.62 12.14 -4.54
N LEU A 120 -13.25 10.93 -4.09
CA LEU A 120 -11.86 10.50 -4.09
C LEU A 120 -11.30 10.38 -5.51
N ALA A 121 -12.10 9.90 -6.47
CA ALA A 121 -11.70 9.84 -7.88
C ALA A 121 -11.41 11.23 -8.46
N SER A 122 -12.12 12.27 -8.03
CA SER A 122 -11.87 13.64 -8.46
C SER A 122 -10.55 14.21 -7.92
N GLU A 123 -10.02 13.65 -6.83
CA GLU A 123 -8.73 14.02 -6.22
C GLU A 123 -7.53 13.27 -6.82
N LEU A 124 -7.76 12.28 -7.68
CA LEU A 124 -6.69 11.58 -8.37
C LEU A 124 -5.94 12.53 -9.32
N PRO A 125 -4.62 12.41 -9.43
CA PRO A 125 -3.84 13.27 -10.30
C PRO A 125 -4.27 13.10 -11.77
N HIS A 126 -4.21 14.17 -12.54
CA HIS A 126 -4.36 14.15 -13.99
C HIS A 126 -3.11 13.54 -14.63
N THR A 127 -2.90 12.28 -14.46
CA THR A 127 -1.92 11.51 -15.22
C THR A 127 -2.67 10.58 -16.16
N ARG A 128 -2.05 10.23 -17.25
CA ARG A 128 -2.62 9.42 -18.35
C ARG A 128 -3.33 8.14 -17.90
N GLU A 129 -3.19 7.77 -16.64
CA GLU A 129 -3.48 6.43 -16.12
C GLU A 129 -4.30 6.42 -14.82
N SER A 130 -4.79 7.56 -14.32
CA SER A 130 -5.52 7.55 -13.04
C SER A 130 -6.91 8.16 -13.09
N ARG A 131 -7.05 9.48 -13.16
CA ARG A 131 -8.37 10.11 -13.15
C ARG A 131 -9.18 9.80 -14.41
N GLU A 132 -8.57 9.91 -15.58
CA GLU A 132 -9.21 9.69 -16.88
C GLU A 132 -9.68 8.26 -17.09
N VAL A 133 -9.10 7.30 -16.36
CA VAL A 133 -9.48 5.90 -16.41
C VAL A 133 -10.50 5.56 -15.31
N ILE A 134 -10.23 5.95 -14.07
CA ILE A 134 -11.02 5.53 -12.92
C ILE A 134 -12.35 6.27 -12.84
N GLN A 135 -12.37 7.58 -13.04
CA GLN A 135 -13.59 8.39 -12.93
C GLN A 135 -14.70 7.97 -13.91
N PRO A 136 -14.42 7.72 -15.21
CA PRO A 136 -15.43 7.20 -16.13
C PRO A 136 -15.95 5.81 -15.75
N LEU A 137 -15.08 4.95 -15.20
CA LEU A 137 -15.51 3.62 -14.73
C LEU A 137 -16.51 3.73 -13.58
N ILE A 138 -16.24 4.59 -12.60
CA ILE A 138 -17.13 4.83 -11.47
C ILE A 138 -18.46 5.39 -11.95
N GLN A 139 -18.43 6.38 -12.84
CA GLN A 139 -19.65 7.02 -13.37
C GLN A 139 -20.53 6.09 -14.23
N ARG A 140 -19.92 5.12 -14.90
CA ARG A 140 -20.65 4.13 -15.70
C ARG A 140 -21.41 3.14 -14.81
N GLY A 141 -21.01 2.99 -13.58
CA GLY A 141 -21.39 1.88 -12.73
C GLY A 141 -20.64 0.59 -13.09
N LEU A 142 -20.24 -0.16 -12.10
CA LEU A 142 -19.50 -1.41 -12.26
C LEU A 142 -20.21 -2.55 -11.55
N SER A 143 -20.21 -3.73 -12.16
CA SER A 143 -20.59 -4.95 -11.48
C SER A 143 -19.55 -5.32 -10.41
N GLU A 144 -19.92 -6.14 -9.45
CA GLU A 144 -18.99 -6.62 -8.40
C GLU A 144 -17.77 -7.35 -8.99
N ILE A 145 -17.95 -8.09 -10.09
CA ILE A 145 -16.89 -8.77 -10.79
C ILE A 145 -15.87 -7.77 -11.33
N GLU A 146 -16.35 -6.73 -12.05
CA GLU A 146 -15.49 -5.68 -12.59
C GLU A 146 -14.76 -4.91 -11.49
N ILE A 147 -15.41 -4.64 -10.36
CA ILE A 147 -14.77 -3.99 -9.20
C ILE A 147 -13.62 -4.84 -8.68
N ASN A 148 -13.86 -6.14 -8.46
CA ASN A 148 -12.84 -7.06 -7.96
C ASN A 148 -11.67 -7.22 -8.95
N GLU A 149 -11.93 -7.26 -10.25
CA GLU A 149 -10.90 -7.30 -11.28
C GLU A 149 -10.05 -6.02 -11.30
N ASN A 150 -10.67 -4.85 -11.17
CA ASN A 150 -9.93 -3.59 -11.10
C ASN A 150 -9.05 -3.51 -9.84
N ILE A 151 -9.56 -3.91 -8.68
CA ILE A 151 -8.75 -4.01 -7.44
C ILE A 151 -7.56 -4.93 -7.67
N LYS A 152 -7.79 -6.12 -8.23
CA LYS A 152 -6.72 -7.09 -8.51
C LYS A 152 -5.67 -6.53 -9.48
N ASN A 153 -6.11 -5.87 -10.54
CA ASN A 153 -5.21 -5.28 -11.53
C ASN A 153 -4.35 -4.16 -10.94
N ILE A 154 -4.91 -3.31 -10.08
CA ILE A 154 -4.16 -2.25 -9.38
C ILE A 154 -3.11 -2.87 -8.44
N LEU A 155 -3.47 -3.90 -7.71
CA LEU A 155 -2.63 -4.45 -6.64
C LEU A 155 -1.60 -5.49 -7.11
N LEU A 156 -1.92 -6.26 -8.14
CA LEU A 156 -1.09 -7.37 -8.64
C LEU A 156 -0.60 -7.19 -10.08
N GLY A 157 -1.04 -6.14 -10.76
CA GLY A 157 -0.66 -5.90 -12.16
C GLY A 157 0.86 -5.84 -12.35
N ASP A 158 1.35 -6.42 -13.45
CA ASP A 158 2.78 -6.55 -13.81
C ASP A 158 3.44 -5.23 -14.25
N GLY A 159 3.02 -4.11 -13.72
CA GLY A 159 3.54 -2.79 -14.11
C GLY A 159 3.17 -2.35 -15.53
N LYS A 160 2.40 -3.16 -16.26
CA LYS A 160 1.77 -2.79 -17.56
C LYS A 160 0.33 -2.31 -17.40
N GLY A 161 -0.25 -2.44 -16.22
CA GLY A 161 -1.52 -1.85 -15.84
C GLY A 161 -1.26 -0.44 -15.31
N ILE A 162 -2.23 0.34 -15.36
CA ILE A 162 -2.54 1.72 -14.91
C ILE A 162 -1.45 2.50 -14.09
N TRP A 163 -0.29 1.89 -13.70
CA TRP A 163 0.79 2.48 -12.86
C TRP A 163 2.17 2.39 -13.49
#